data_073dfb7ad576dbcf375e255b9d656425
#
_entry.id   073dfb7ad576dbcf375e255b9d656425
#
_cell.length_a   1.000
_cell.length_b   1.000
_cell.length_c   1.000
_cell.angle_alpha   90.00
_cell.angle_beta   90.00
_cell.angle_gamma   90.00
#
_symmetry.space_group_name_H-M   'P 1'
#
loop_
_entity.id
_entity.type
_entity.pdbx_description
1 polymer ?
#
loop_
_entity_poly.entity_id
_entity_poly.type
_entity_poly.pdbx_seq_one_letter_code
_entity_poly.pdbx_strand_id
1 'polypeptide(L)'
;MATSKPTISTSFLYETLEETLDIKPLGAKLHIGIPKETAFQENRIALSPEAVGVLVSNGNEVSIEHLAGEGSHYSDADYSEAGARIVFDRHEIYKCPILVKSAPIVSEDLPLLQLNQIIISPIHYSALQQADIQKMMEKKIT
;
A
#
# COMPACT_ATOMS: atom_id res chain seq x y z
N MET A 1 36.30 62.70 -11.84
CA MET A 1 36.06 61.54 -10.94
C MET A 1 34.67 61.06 -11.16
N ALA A 2 34.48 60.01 -11.90
CA ALA A 2 33.17 59.41 -12.21
C ALA A 2 32.93 58.24 -11.24
N THR A 3 31.99 58.36 -10.31
CA THR A 3 31.58 57.28 -9.41
C THR A 3 30.62 56.40 -10.15
N SER A 4 31.11 55.25 -10.56
CA SER A 4 30.27 54.17 -11.13
C SER A 4 29.47 53.54 -10.02
N LYS A 5 28.13 53.63 -10.15
CA LYS A 5 27.19 52.89 -9.29
C LYS A 5 27.20 51.41 -9.78
N PRO A 6 27.22 50.44 -8.85
CA PRO A 6 27.07 49.05 -9.23
C PRO A 6 25.62 48.80 -9.66
N THR A 7 25.44 48.36 -10.93
CA THR A 7 24.15 47.90 -11.45
C THR A 7 23.89 46.50 -10.85
N ILE A 8 22.99 46.41 -9.89
CA ILE A 8 22.53 45.15 -9.36
C ILE A 8 21.61 44.56 -10.43
N SER A 9 22.05 43.48 -11.05
CA SER A 9 21.27 42.70 -12.00
C SER A 9 20.07 42.10 -11.30
N THR A 10 18.87 42.51 -11.70
CA THR A 10 17.58 42.05 -11.17
C THR A 10 17.23 40.60 -11.56
N SER A 11 18.11 39.92 -12.29
CA SER A 11 17.90 38.52 -12.70
C SER A 11 18.13 37.50 -11.58
N PHE A 12 18.68 37.92 -10.44
CA PHE A 12 18.96 37.02 -9.30
C PHE A 12 17.78 36.83 -8.34
N LEU A 13 16.65 37.52 -8.55
CA LEU A 13 15.51 37.53 -7.62
C LEU A 13 14.42 36.49 -7.96
N TYR A 14 14.56 35.72 -9.02
CA TYR A 14 13.56 34.73 -9.44
C TYR A 14 14.14 33.35 -9.77
N GLU A 15 15.32 33.00 -9.29
CA GLU A 15 15.65 31.59 -9.14
C GLU A 15 14.83 31.06 -7.97
N THR A 16 13.67 30.52 -8.29
CA THR A 16 13.02 29.57 -7.42
C THR A 16 14.04 28.47 -7.16
N LEU A 17 14.56 28.43 -5.96
CA LEU A 17 15.22 27.25 -5.43
C LEU A 17 14.13 26.17 -5.43
N GLU A 18 13.95 25.48 -6.55
CA GLU A 18 13.46 24.13 -6.55
C GLU A 18 14.50 23.32 -5.76
N GLU A 19 14.39 23.34 -4.45
CA GLU A 19 14.94 22.26 -3.66
C GLU A 19 14.27 21.00 -4.20
N THR A 20 14.94 20.33 -5.13
CA THR A 20 14.73 18.91 -5.33
C THR A 20 15.04 18.30 -3.98
N LEU A 21 13.98 18.14 -3.17
CA LEU A 21 14.02 17.26 -2.03
C LEU A 21 14.41 15.90 -2.60
N ASP A 22 15.70 15.59 -2.51
CA ASP A 22 16.20 14.22 -2.64
C ASP A 22 15.48 13.46 -1.52
N ILE A 23 14.31 12.92 -1.86
CA ILE A 23 13.60 11.99 -1.00
C ILE A 23 14.49 10.74 -0.98
N LYS A 24 15.45 10.74 -0.05
CA LYS A 24 16.14 9.52 0.29
C LYS A 24 15.06 8.50 0.60
N PRO A 25 15.04 7.33 -0.05
CA PRO A 25 14.07 6.29 0.27
C PRO A 25 14.18 6.02 1.76
N LEU A 26 13.18 6.46 2.50
CA LEU A 26 13.13 6.37 3.95
C LEU A 26 12.75 4.95 4.29
N GLY A 27 13.71 4.12 4.64
CA GLY A 27 13.44 2.84 5.27
C GLY A 27 13.62 1.61 4.37
N ALA A 28 13.46 0.46 5.00
CA ALA A 28 13.45 -0.84 4.34
C ALA A 28 12.26 -0.92 3.36
N LYS A 29 12.48 -1.51 2.21
CA LYS A 29 11.47 -1.83 1.21
C LYS A 29 10.32 -2.59 1.85
N LEU A 30 9.11 -2.05 1.77
CA LEU A 30 7.91 -2.69 2.29
C LEU A 30 7.36 -3.70 1.27
N HIS A 31 6.86 -4.80 1.78
CA HIS A 31 6.17 -5.83 0.99
C HIS A 31 4.69 -5.84 1.40
N ILE A 32 3.84 -5.41 0.48
CA ILE A 32 2.41 -5.20 0.73
C ILE A 32 1.63 -6.21 -0.09
N GLY A 33 0.75 -6.96 0.58
CA GLY A 33 -0.17 -7.90 -0.05
C GLY A 33 -1.61 -7.37 -0.02
N ILE A 34 -2.30 -7.47 -1.13
CA ILE A 34 -3.72 -7.10 -1.27
C ILE A 34 -4.47 -8.36 -1.70
N PRO A 35 -5.13 -9.06 -0.76
CA PRO A 35 -5.93 -10.23 -1.09
C PRO A 35 -7.25 -9.84 -1.76
N LYS A 36 -7.81 -10.75 -2.53
CA LYS A 36 -9.18 -10.63 -3.03
C LYS A 36 -10.15 -10.73 -1.86
N GLU A 37 -11.11 -9.80 -1.80
CA GLU A 37 -12.14 -9.84 -0.78
C GLU A 37 -13.12 -10.99 -1.02
N THR A 38 -13.44 -11.70 0.06
CA THR A 38 -14.38 -12.83 0.05
C THR A 38 -15.66 -12.54 0.82
N ALA A 39 -15.73 -11.36 1.46
CA ALA A 39 -16.92 -10.95 2.18
C ALA A 39 -18.12 -10.79 1.24
N PHE A 40 -19.29 -11.20 1.69
CA PHE A 40 -20.53 -11.11 0.90
C PHE A 40 -20.81 -9.67 0.45
N GLN A 41 -21.00 -9.48 -0.86
CA GLN A 41 -21.22 -8.19 -1.52
C GLN A 41 -20.08 -7.16 -1.36
N GLU A 42 -18.88 -7.55 -0.97
CA GLU A 42 -17.74 -6.66 -0.97
C GLU A 42 -17.10 -6.66 -2.37
N ASN A 43 -17.28 -5.56 -3.07
CA ASN A 43 -16.76 -5.35 -4.42
C ASN A 43 -15.59 -4.36 -4.44
N ARG A 44 -15.29 -3.75 -3.29
CA ARG A 44 -14.20 -2.78 -3.19
C ARG A 44 -12.87 -3.48 -3.08
N ILE A 45 -11.85 -2.82 -3.59
CA ILE A 45 -10.45 -3.18 -3.37
C ILE A 45 -9.78 -2.11 -2.52
N ALA A 46 -8.79 -2.49 -1.74
CA ALA A 46 -8.15 -1.58 -0.79
C ALA A 46 -7.38 -0.43 -1.45
N LEU A 47 -6.76 -0.67 -2.59
CA LEU A 47 -5.97 0.33 -3.32
C LEU A 47 -6.29 0.29 -4.81
N SER A 48 -6.41 1.47 -5.43
CA SER A 48 -6.52 1.59 -6.89
C SER A 48 -5.16 1.36 -7.58
N PRO A 49 -5.12 1.09 -8.90
CA PRO A 49 -3.86 0.97 -9.65
C PRO A 49 -2.97 2.21 -9.52
N GLU A 50 -3.54 3.41 -9.51
CA GLU A 50 -2.78 4.65 -9.33
C GLU A 50 -2.09 4.72 -7.96
N ALA A 51 -2.81 4.34 -6.90
CA ALA A 51 -2.23 4.30 -5.54
C ALA A 51 -1.11 3.26 -5.44
N VAL A 52 -1.29 2.11 -6.09
CA VAL A 52 -0.25 1.09 -6.19
C VAL A 52 0.97 1.61 -6.94
N GLY A 53 0.78 2.33 -8.06
CA GLY A 53 1.86 2.95 -8.82
C GLY A 53 2.69 3.92 -7.96
N VAL A 54 2.05 4.70 -7.09
CA VAL A 54 2.75 5.58 -6.14
C VAL A 54 3.58 4.79 -5.14
N LEU A 55 3.05 3.70 -4.58
CA LEU A 55 3.80 2.85 -3.66
C LEU A 55 5.01 2.19 -4.32
N VAL A 56 4.84 1.68 -5.54
CA VAL A 56 5.91 1.04 -6.31
C VAL A 56 6.99 2.05 -6.70
N SER A 57 6.60 3.25 -7.15
CA SER A 57 7.56 4.32 -7.50
C SER A 57 8.39 4.78 -6.29
N ASN A 58 7.86 4.65 -5.08
CA ASN A 58 8.59 4.89 -3.84
C ASN A 58 9.46 3.70 -3.38
N GLY A 59 9.64 2.67 -4.22
CA GLY A 59 10.52 1.55 -3.97
C GLY A 59 9.91 0.38 -3.19
N ASN A 60 8.59 0.38 -2.95
CA ASN A 60 7.90 -0.72 -2.28
C ASN A 60 7.50 -1.83 -3.26
N GLU A 61 7.31 -3.03 -2.76
CA GLU A 61 6.73 -4.14 -3.52
C GLU A 61 5.26 -4.30 -3.17
N VAL A 62 4.41 -4.37 -4.19
CA VAL A 62 2.98 -4.62 -4.03
C VAL A 62 2.61 -5.91 -4.76
N SER A 63 2.02 -6.84 -4.04
CA SER A 63 1.47 -8.08 -4.59
C SER A 63 -0.05 -8.04 -4.49
N ILE A 64 -0.74 -8.41 -5.55
CA ILE A 64 -2.21 -8.38 -5.64
C ILE A 64 -2.70 -9.77 -6.04
N GLU A 65 -3.71 -10.26 -5.35
CA GLU A 65 -4.34 -11.53 -5.70
C GLU A 65 -5.08 -11.38 -7.04
N HIS A 66 -4.97 -12.40 -7.89
CA HIS A 66 -5.66 -12.48 -9.18
C HIS A 66 -7.15 -12.15 -9.06
N LEU A 67 -7.64 -11.29 -9.94
CA LEU A 67 -9.03 -10.79 -9.97
C LEU A 67 -9.46 -10.03 -8.69
N ALA A 68 -8.55 -9.55 -7.87
CA ALA A 68 -8.91 -8.81 -6.66
C ALA A 68 -9.60 -7.46 -6.99
N GLY A 69 -9.26 -6.83 -8.11
CA GLY A 69 -9.82 -5.55 -8.55
C GLY A 69 -11.09 -5.66 -9.38
N GLU A 70 -11.53 -6.85 -9.78
CA GLU A 70 -12.63 -7.06 -10.73
C GLU A 70 -13.94 -6.40 -10.28
N GLY A 71 -14.28 -6.50 -8.99
CA GLY A 71 -15.47 -5.87 -8.42
C GLY A 71 -15.47 -4.34 -8.47
N SER A 72 -14.29 -3.73 -8.55
CA SER A 72 -14.08 -2.28 -8.69
C SER A 72 -13.74 -1.86 -10.13
N HIS A 73 -13.94 -2.74 -11.11
CA HIS A 73 -13.65 -2.53 -12.53
C HIS A 73 -12.17 -2.29 -12.86
N TYR A 74 -11.25 -2.80 -12.04
CA TYR A 74 -9.82 -2.82 -12.31
C TYR A 74 -9.39 -4.22 -12.72
N SER A 75 -8.68 -4.32 -13.83
CA SER A 75 -8.12 -5.58 -14.31
C SER A 75 -6.74 -5.88 -13.70
N ASP A 76 -6.31 -7.12 -13.77
CA ASP A 76 -4.93 -7.49 -13.40
C ASP A 76 -3.90 -6.77 -14.26
N ALA A 77 -4.23 -6.45 -15.52
CA ALA A 77 -3.37 -5.68 -16.41
C ALA A 77 -3.13 -4.27 -15.88
N ASP A 78 -4.16 -3.57 -15.39
CA ASP A 78 -4.04 -2.23 -14.82
C ASP A 78 -3.07 -2.22 -13.63
N TYR A 79 -3.15 -3.24 -12.77
CA TYR A 79 -2.24 -3.39 -11.64
C TYR A 79 -0.82 -3.78 -12.06
N SER A 80 -0.69 -4.64 -13.06
CA SER A 80 0.61 -5.02 -13.60
C SER A 80 1.32 -3.83 -14.26
N GLU A 81 0.58 -2.97 -14.98
CA GLU A 81 1.10 -1.72 -15.56
C GLU A 81 1.52 -0.72 -14.48
N ALA A 82 0.81 -0.69 -13.35
CA ALA A 82 1.18 0.09 -12.17
C ALA A 82 2.42 -0.47 -11.43
N GLY A 83 2.93 -1.63 -11.85
CA GLY A 83 4.12 -2.26 -11.29
C GLY A 83 3.85 -3.25 -10.16
N ALA A 84 2.60 -3.65 -9.92
CA ALA A 84 2.28 -4.70 -8.98
C ALA A 84 2.56 -6.10 -9.54
N ARG A 85 2.86 -7.02 -8.64
CA ARG A 85 2.96 -8.44 -8.96
C ARG A 85 1.59 -9.10 -8.78
N ILE A 86 1.07 -9.75 -9.81
CA ILE A 86 -0.16 -10.54 -9.73
C ILE A 86 0.16 -11.94 -9.22
N VAL A 87 -0.57 -12.37 -8.20
CA VAL A 87 -0.38 -13.65 -7.51
C VAL A 87 -1.67 -14.47 -7.59
N PHE A 88 -1.55 -15.72 -8.02
CA PHE A 88 -2.68 -16.60 -8.21
C PHE A 88 -3.00 -17.46 -6.98
N ASP A 89 -2.03 -17.63 -6.10
CA ASP A 89 -2.20 -18.40 -4.86
C ASP A 89 -2.47 -17.46 -3.68
N ARG A 90 -3.67 -17.58 -3.10
CA ARG A 90 -4.07 -16.84 -1.92
C ARG A 90 -3.10 -17.03 -0.75
N HIS A 91 -2.56 -18.23 -0.55
CA HIS A 91 -1.58 -18.49 0.49
C HIS A 91 -0.30 -17.68 0.31
N GLU A 92 0.08 -17.38 -0.91
CA GLU A 92 1.27 -16.57 -1.20
C GLU A 92 1.05 -15.10 -0.83
N ILE A 93 -0.14 -14.54 -1.08
CA ILE A 93 -0.50 -13.19 -0.67
C ILE A 93 -0.41 -13.05 0.85
N TYR A 94 -0.93 -14.02 1.60
CA TYR A 94 -0.92 -13.99 3.06
C TYR A 94 0.47 -14.18 3.68
N LYS A 95 1.52 -14.45 2.89
CA LYS A 95 2.91 -14.42 3.34
C LYS A 95 3.51 -13.01 3.37
N CYS A 96 2.87 -12.01 2.75
CA CYS A 96 3.34 -10.64 2.79
C CYS A 96 3.35 -10.10 4.22
N PRO A 97 4.39 -9.39 4.65
CA PRO A 97 4.49 -8.83 5.99
C PRO A 97 3.38 -7.82 6.32
N ILE A 98 2.87 -7.13 5.31
CA ILE A 98 1.79 -6.15 5.42
C ILE A 98 0.64 -6.60 4.53
N LEU A 99 -0.54 -6.73 5.12
CA LEU A 99 -1.78 -6.98 4.37
C LEU A 99 -2.69 -5.76 4.44
N VAL A 100 -3.29 -5.41 3.30
CA VAL A 100 -4.26 -4.31 3.21
C VAL A 100 -5.57 -4.85 2.65
N LYS A 101 -6.66 -4.70 3.39
CA LYS A 101 -7.99 -5.20 3.06
C LYS A 101 -9.05 -4.11 3.16
N SER A 102 -10.06 -4.17 2.30
CA SER A 102 -11.27 -3.32 2.38
C SER A 102 -12.30 -3.87 3.35
N ALA A 103 -12.37 -5.19 3.48
CA ALA A 103 -13.25 -5.87 4.41
C ALA A 103 -12.51 -6.30 5.70
N PRO A 104 -13.24 -6.49 6.81
CA PRO A 104 -12.68 -7.03 8.03
C PRO A 104 -12.04 -8.41 7.82
N ILE A 105 -11.09 -8.76 8.70
CA ILE A 105 -10.59 -10.13 8.81
C ILE A 105 -11.75 -11.04 9.27
N VAL A 106 -11.89 -12.15 8.60
CA VAL A 106 -12.87 -13.20 8.95
C VAL A 106 -12.16 -14.44 9.49
N SER A 107 -12.90 -15.32 10.16
CA SER A 107 -12.34 -16.54 10.76
C SER A 107 -11.60 -17.44 9.75
N GLU A 108 -11.99 -17.39 8.49
CA GLU A 108 -11.37 -18.14 7.38
C GLU A 108 -9.96 -17.62 7.02
N ASP A 109 -9.70 -16.34 7.29
CA ASP A 109 -8.39 -15.72 7.03
C ASP A 109 -7.36 -16.12 8.09
N LEU A 110 -7.80 -16.39 9.34
CA LEU A 110 -6.92 -16.60 10.49
C LEU A 110 -5.85 -17.69 10.31
N PRO A 111 -6.16 -18.85 9.69
CA PRO A 111 -5.15 -19.87 9.44
C PRO A 111 -4.02 -19.40 8.52
N LEU A 112 -4.32 -18.47 7.61
CA LEU A 112 -3.39 -17.97 6.60
C LEU A 112 -2.44 -16.89 7.14
N LEU A 113 -2.82 -16.21 8.24
CA LEU A 113 -2.04 -15.12 8.83
C LEU A 113 -0.71 -15.62 9.38
N GLN A 114 0.33 -14.82 9.20
CA GLN A 114 1.69 -15.10 9.67
C GLN A 114 1.97 -14.44 11.03
N LEU A 115 3.02 -14.87 11.71
CA LEU A 115 3.51 -14.26 12.95
C LEU A 115 4.05 -12.84 12.67
N ASN A 116 3.77 -11.90 13.57
CA ASN A 116 4.22 -10.50 13.52
C ASN A 116 3.78 -9.75 12.25
N GLN A 117 2.66 -10.15 11.66
CA GLN A 117 2.14 -9.52 10.45
C GLN A 117 1.40 -8.23 10.80
N ILE A 118 1.51 -7.23 9.93
CA ILE A 118 0.76 -5.97 10.02
C ILE A 118 -0.48 -6.09 9.13
N ILE A 119 -1.65 -5.78 9.68
CA ILE A 119 -2.91 -5.85 8.93
C ILE A 119 -3.60 -4.49 9.01
N ILE A 120 -3.83 -3.91 7.84
CA ILE A 120 -4.60 -2.69 7.67
C ILE A 120 -5.97 -3.08 7.14
N SER A 121 -6.97 -3.11 8.01
CA SER A 121 -8.35 -3.46 7.66
C SER A 121 -9.34 -2.79 8.61
N PRO A 122 -10.61 -2.60 8.21
CA PRO A 122 -11.65 -2.22 9.14
C PRO A 122 -11.82 -3.31 10.22
N ILE A 123 -12.16 -2.90 11.45
CA ILE A 123 -12.45 -3.83 12.54
C ILE A 123 -13.93 -3.72 12.87
N HIS A 124 -14.63 -4.84 12.79
CA HIS A 124 -16.00 -4.98 13.27
C HIS A 124 -16.02 -5.91 14.47
N TYR A 125 -16.06 -5.35 15.67
CA TYR A 125 -16.07 -6.12 16.92
C TYR A 125 -17.23 -7.12 17.04
N SER A 126 -18.36 -6.81 16.39
CA SER A 126 -19.51 -7.71 16.37
C SER A 126 -19.35 -8.95 15.48
N ALA A 127 -18.40 -8.91 14.54
CA ALA A 127 -18.13 -10.00 13.61
C ALA A 127 -17.00 -10.93 14.07
N LEU A 128 -16.17 -10.49 15.02
CA LEU A 128 -15.07 -11.27 15.58
C LEU A 128 -15.52 -12.00 16.84
N GLN A 129 -15.31 -13.30 16.87
CA GLN A 129 -15.47 -14.08 18.11
C GLN A 129 -14.26 -13.88 19.02
N GLN A 130 -14.46 -14.02 20.33
CA GLN A 130 -13.37 -13.89 21.30
C GLN A 130 -12.20 -14.84 20.99
N ALA A 131 -12.50 -16.04 20.50
CA ALA A 131 -11.49 -17.01 20.08
C ALA A 131 -10.63 -16.54 18.90
N ASP A 132 -11.21 -15.76 17.97
CA ASP A 132 -10.49 -15.22 16.82
C ASP A 132 -9.53 -14.11 17.25
N ILE A 133 -9.96 -13.24 18.15
CA ILE A 133 -9.12 -12.20 18.74
C ILE A 133 -7.92 -12.84 19.47
N GLN A 134 -8.17 -13.90 20.22
CA GLN A 134 -7.11 -14.61 20.93
C GLN A 134 -6.07 -15.19 19.96
N LYS A 135 -6.49 -15.80 18.84
CA LYS A 135 -5.59 -16.30 17.80
C LYS A 135 -4.76 -15.19 17.16
N MET A 136 -5.37 -14.03 16.92
CA MET A 136 -4.64 -12.86 16.40
C MET A 136 -3.59 -12.37 17.39
N MET A 137 -3.91 -12.33 18.68
CA MET A 137 -2.96 -11.98 19.74
C MET A 137 -1.80 -12.97 19.84
N GLU A 138 -2.08 -14.28 19.76
CA GLU A 138 -1.06 -15.34 19.75
C GLU A 138 -0.09 -15.19 18.58
N LYS A 139 -0.60 -14.77 17.41
CA LYS A 139 0.21 -14.47 16.21
C LYS A 139 0.88 -13.10 16.24
N LYS A 140 0.65 -12.30 17.30
CA LYS A 140 1.20 -10.93 17.44
C LYS A 140 0.88 -10.05 16.23
N ILE A 141 -0.36 -10.13 15.75
CA ILE A 141 -0.85 -9.30 14.66
C ILE A 141 -0.95 -7.84 15.14
N THR A 142 -0.51 -6.92 14.30
CA THR A 142 -0.57 -5.47 14.54
C THR A 142 -1.50 -4.82 13.56
#